data_df2a72e019c11e6fbedf19e90e9f8173
#
_entry.id   df2a72e019c11e6fbedf19e90e9f8173
#
_cell.length_a   1.000
_cell.length_b   1.000
_cell.length_c   1.000
_cell.angle_alpha   90.00
_cell.angle_beta   90.00
_cell.angle_gamma   90.00
#
_symmetry.space_group_name_H-M   'P 1'
#
loop_
_entity.id
_entity.type
_entity.pdbx_description
1 polymer ?
#
loop_
_entity_poly.entity_id
_entity_poly.type
_entity_poly.pdbx_seq_one_letter_code
_entity_poly.pdbx_strand_id
1 'polypeptide(L)'
;MGKIIGIDLGTTNSCVSVFEGKRTTPSIVAFVDGGERKVGDPAKRQAITNPQRTIFSIKRFMGETWDQVQKETARVPYKVVKGDNNTPRVDIDGRLYTPQEISAMILQKMKKTAEDYLGQEVTEAVITVPAYFSDSQRQATKEAGQIAGLEVKRIVNEPTAAALAYGLDKAHKDMKIAVFDLGGGTFDISILEFGGGVFEVLSTNGDTHLGGDDFD
;
A
#
# COMPACT_ATOMS: atom_id res chain seq x y z
N MET A 1 -1.56 -7.56 25.74
CA MET A 1 -1.40 -6.40 24.87
C MET A 1 -1.02 -6.94 23.49
N GLY A 2 -1.83 -6.67 22.46
CA GLY A 2 -1.52 -7.08 21.09
C GLY A 2 -0.23 -6.44 20.59
N LYS A 3 0.42 -7.06 19.61
CA LYS A 3 1.62 -6.49 19.00
C LYS A 3 1.25 -5.49 17.92
N ILE A 4 2.05 -4.44 17.82
CA ILE A 4 1.99 -3.45 16.75
C ILE A 4 3.02 -3.78 15.68
N ILE A 5 2.62 -3.64 14.41
CA ILE A 5 3.48 -3.84 13.25
C ILE A 5 3.53 -2.58 12.39
N GLY A 6 4.63 -2.42 11.66
CA GLY A 6 4.73 -1.43 10.59
C GLY A 6 4.40 -2.07 9.26
N ILE A 7 3.60 -1.39 8.43
CA ILE A 7 3.27 -1.83 7.09
C ILE A 7 3.51 -0.70 6.10
N ASP A 8 4.31 -0.98 5.09
CA ASP A 8 4.35 -0.21 3.86
C ASP A 8 3.45 -0.92 2.84
N LEU A 9 2.30 -0.31 2.53
CA LEU A 9 1.34 -0.83 1.56
C LEU A 9 1.65 -0.24 0.19
N GLY A 10 2.65 -0.82 -0.49
CA GLY A 10 3.14 -0.33 -1.77
C GLY A 10 2.28 -0.74 -2.97
N THR A 11 2.47 -0.03 -4.10
CA THR A 11 1.75 -0.29 -5.37
C THR A 11 2.12 -1.65 -5.94
N THR A 12 3.40 -1.97 -6.00
CA THR A 12 3.95 -3.22 -6.57
C THR A 12 4.24 -4.26 -5.48
N ASN A 13 4.91 -3.85 -4.41
CA ASN A 13 5.26 -4.71 -3.29
C ASN A 13 4.89 -4.05 -1.98
N SER A 14 4.39 -4.84 -1.02
CA SER A 14 4.15 -4.41 0.35
C SER A 14 5.20 -4.99 1.29
N CYS A 15 5.55 -4.26 2.32
CA CYS A 15 6.51 -4.68 3.33
C CYS A 15 5.88 -4.66 4.72
N VAL A 16 5.99 -5.77 5.46
CA VAL A 16 5.67 -5.81 6.88
C VAL A 16 6.94 -5.82 7.70
N SER A 17 6.97 -5.00 8.74
CA SER A 17 8.09 -4.89 9.67
C SER A 17 7.65 -5.13 11.10
N VAL A 18 8.45 -5.87 11.83
CA VAL A 18 8.41 -6.02 13.28
C VAL A 18 9.76 -5.56 13.84
N PHE A 19 9.86 -5.42 15.15
CA PHE A 19 11.07 -4.85 15.80
C PHE A 19 12.39 -5.53 15.35
N GLU A 20 12.37 -6.82 15.03
CA GLU A 20 13.57 -7.61 14.70
C GLU A 20 13.58 -8.17 13.27
N GLY A 21 12.62 -7.78 12.39
CA GLY A 21 12.56 -8.32 11.05
C GLY A 21 11.63 -7.59 10.11
N LYS A 22 11.84 -7.81 8.82
CA LYS A 22 10.97 -7.32 7.74
C LYS A 22 10.77 -8.38 6.68
N ARG A 23 9.62 -8.35 6.00
CA ARG A 23 9.33 -9.19 4.86
C ARG A 23 8.53 -8.46 3.81
N THR A 24 8.95 -8.59 2.55
CA THR A 24 8.24 -8.07 1.39
C THR A 24 7.33 -9.14 0.78
N THR A 25 6.22 -8.69 0.18
CA THR A 25 5.25 -9.54 -0.52
C THR A 25 4.70 -8.75 -1.69
N PRO A 26 4.59 -9.34 -2.90
CA PRO A 26 3.91 -8.67 -4.01
C PRO A 26 2.50 -8.23 -3.64
N SER A 27 2.13 -6.98 -4.00
CA SER A 27 0.79 -6.41 -3.76
C SER A 27 -0.21 -6.94 -4.78
N ILE A 28 -0.35 -8.26 -4.87
CA ILE A 28 -1.15 -8.96 -5.87
C ILE A 28 -2.12 -9.92 -5.19
N VAL A 29 -3.38 -9.87 -5.63
CA VAL A 29 -4.46 -10.77 -5.18
C VAL A 29 -5.02 -11.49 -6.39
N ALA A 30 -5.17 -12.80 -6.32
CA ALA A 30 -5.78 -13.61 -7.37
C ALA A 30 -6.96 -14.42 -6.84
N PHE A 31 -8.02 -14.44 -7.62
CA PHE A 31 -9.20 -15.25 -7.36
C PHE A 31 -9.13 -16.51 -8.23
N VAL A 32 -9.23 -17.66 -7.60
CA VAL A 32 -9.19 -18.97 -8.29
C VAL A 32 -10.53 -19.67 -8.17
N ASP A 33 -10.69 -20.75 -8.93
CA ASP A 33 -11.92 -21.52 -8.91
C ASP A 33 -12.16 -22.09 -7.50
N GLY A 34 -13.43 -22.24 -7.14
CA GLY A 34 -13.82 -22.69 -5.80
C GLY A 34 -13.84 -21.59 -4.73
N GLY A 35 -13.62 -20.30 -5.11
CA GLY A 35 -13.69 -19.15 -4.20
C GLY A 35 -12.45 -18.94 -3.35
N GLU A 36 -11.37 -19.69 -3.57
CA GLU A 36 -10.10 -19.48 -2.89
C GLU A 36 -9.41 -18.20 -3.40
N ARG A 37 -8.68 -17.54 -2.49
CA ARG A 37 -7.88 -16.35 -2.80
C ARG A 37 -6.40 -16.62 -2.57
N LYS A 38 -5.56 -16.19 -3.51
CA LYS A 38 -4.10 -16.22 -3.38
C LYS A 38 -3.59 -14.79 -3.26
N VAL A 39 -2.57 -14.58 -2.43
CA VAL A 39 -1.96 -13.26 -2.21
C VAL A 39 -0.46 -13.37 -2.28
N GLY A 40 0.21 -12.40 -2.89
CA GLY A 40 1.64 -12.33 -3.04
C GLY A 40 2.18 -13.23 -4.16
N ASP A 41 3.30 -13.91 -3.94
CA ASP A 41 3.96 -14.74 -4.96
C ASP A 41 3.05 -15.81 -5.60
N PRO A 42 2.17 -16.51 -4.87
CA PRO A 42 1.23 -17.45 -5.48
C PRO A 42 0.25 -16.77 -6.45
N ALA A 43 -0.17 -15.52 -6.16
CA ALA A 43 -1.00 -14.73 -7.05
C ALA A 43 -0.21 -14.24 -8.27
N LYS A 44 1.02 -13.76 -8.06
CA LYS A 44 1.91 -13.29 -9.14
C LYS A 44 2.16 -14.39 -10.18
N ARG A 45 2.41 -15.63 -9.75
CA ARG A 45 2.68 -16.76 -10.66
C ARG A 45 1.53 -17.08 -11.61
N GLN A 46 0.29 -16.77 -11.28
CA GLN A 46 -0.85 -17.03 -12.17
C GLN A 46 -1.31 -15.81 -12.97
N ALA A 47 -0.66 -14.66 -12.85
CA ALA A 47 -1.06 -13.43 -13.53
C ALA A 47 -1.12 -13.59 -15.07
N ILE A 48 -0.23 -14.41 -15.65
CA ILE A 48 -0.19 -14.68 -17.08
C ILE A 48 -1.34 -15.58 -17.52
N THR A 49 -1.69 -16.59 -16.74
CA THR A 49 -2.72 -17.58 -17.10
C THR A 49 -4.12 -17.18 -16.67
N ASN A 50 -4.24 -16.27 -15.71
CA ASN A 50 -5.51 -15.78 -15.16
C ASN A 50 -5.49 -14.26 -14.93
N PRO A 51 -5.21 -13.45 -15.98
CA PRO A 51 -5.03 -12.00 -15.82
C PRO A 51 -6.30 -11.28 -15.39
N GLN A 52 -7.49 -11.70 -15.85
CA GLN A 52 -8.75 -11.04 -15.54
C GLN A 52 -9.20 -11.20 -14.09
N ARG A 53 -8.66 -12.20 -13.37
CA ARG A 53 -8.95 -12.48 -11.97
C ARG A 53 -7.74 -12.29 -11.06
N THR A 54 -6.68 -11.64 -11.58
CA THR A 54 -5.46 -11.30 -10.84
C THR A 54 -5.32 -9.79 -10.75
N ILE A 55 -5.48 -9.27 -9.54
CA ILE A 55 -5.54 -7.85 -9.25
C ILE A 55 -4.19 -7.39 -8.73
N PHE A 56 -3.62 -6.39 -9.40
CA PHE A 56 -2.38 -5.71 -9.02
C PHE A 56 -2.56 -4.19 -9.13
N SER A 57 -1.64 -3.41 -8.59
CA SER A 57 -1.68 -1.94 -8.60
C SER A 57 -2.97 -1.33 -8.04
N ILE A 58 -3.65 -2.05 -7.14
CA ILE A 58 -4.93 -1.60 -6.57
C ILE A 58 -4.82 -0.28 -5.79
N LYS A 59 -3.62 0.05 -5.29
CA LYS A 59 -3.32 1.32 -4.61
C LYS A 59 -3.67 2.53 -5.46
N ARG A 60 -3.61 2.43 -6.81
CA ARG A 60 -3.95 3.49 -7.76
C ARG A 60 -5.44 3.86 -7.78
N PHE A 61 -6.29 2.99 -7.22
CA PHE A 61 -7.74 3.19 -7.14
C PHE A 61 -8.20 3.58 -5.72
N MET A 62 -7.30 3.56 -4.74
CA MET A 62 -7.62 3.79 -3.33
C MET A 62 -8.05 5.24 -3.09
N GLY A 63 -9.29 5.42 -2.59
CA GLY A 63 -9.83 6.73 -2.22
C GLY A 63 -10.05 7.69 -3.39
N GLU A 64 -9.96 7.20 -4.61
CA GLU A 64 -10.18 7.96 -5.84
C GLU A 64 -11.62 7.86 -6.31
N THR A 65 -12.05 8.85 -7.12
CA THR A 65 -13.34 8.80 -7.82
C THR A 65 -13.19 8.05 -9.15
N TRP A 66 -14.31 7.51 -9.65
CA TRP A 66 -14.37 6.88 -10.97
C TRP A 66 -13.80 7.76 -12.10
N ASP A 67 -14.16 9.05 -12.06
CA ASP A 67 -13.75 9.99 -13.11
C ASP A 67 -12.23 10.23 -13.14
N GLN A 68 -11.57 10.16 -11.97
CA GLN A 68 -10.12 10.31 -11.85
C GLN A 68 -9.35 9.10 -12.36
N VAL A 69 -9.92 7.89 -12.24
CA VAL A 69 -9.21 6.63 -12.53
C VAL A 69 -9.51 6.03 -13.90
N GLN A 70 -10.29 6.69 -14.75
CA GLN A 70 -10.66 6.13 -16.06
C GLN A 70 -9.45 5.72 -16.94
N LYS A 71 -8.35 6.48 -16.87
CA LYS A 71 -7.13 6.15 -17.60
C LYS A 71 -6.44 4.91 -17.02
N GLU A 72 -6.51 4.72 -15.71
CA GLU A 72 -5.95 3.54 -15.05
C GLU A 72 -6.72 2.27 -15.37
N THR A 73 -8.05 2.36 -15.55
CA THR A 73 -8.87 1.19 -15.90
C THR A 73 -8.46 0.57 -17.24
N ALA A 74 -7.95 1.38 -18.17
CA ALA A 74 -7.47 0.90 -19.47
C ALA A 74 -6.08 0.21 -19.41
N ARG A 75 -5.37 0.35 -18.29
CA ARG A 75 -4.01 -0.20 -18.12
C ARG A 75 -3.97 -1.55 -17.42
N VAL A 76 -5.10 -1.99 -16.87
CA VAL A 76 -5.19 -3.24 -16.13
C VAL A 76 -6.02 -4.27 -16.91
N PRO A 77 -5.65 -5.58 -16.84
CA PRO A 77 -6.36 -6.63 -17.55
C PRO A 77 -7.67 -7.07 -16.87
N TYR A 78 -7.83 -6.74 -15.57
CA TYR A 78 -9.04 -7.06 -14.84
C TYR A 78 -10.09 -5.97 -15.00
N LYS A 79 -11.36 -6.33 -14.84
CA LYS A 79 -12.47 -5.42 -15.05
C LYS A 79 -12.69 -4.48 -13.87
N VAL A 80 -12.61 -3.18 -14.14
CA VAL A 80 -12.97 -2.13 -13.17
C VAL A 80 -14.22 -1.41 -13.67
N VAL A 81 -15.18 -1.19 -12.80
CA VAL A 81 -16.48 -0.57 -13.14
C VAL A 81 -16.79 0.56 -12.16
N LYS A 82 -17.70 1.44 -12.57
CA LYS A 82 -18.26 2.48 -11.71
C LYS A 82 -19.22 1.84 -10.70
N GLY A 83 -18.95 2.05 -9.43
CA GLY A 83 -19.83 1.69 -8.32
C GLY A 83 -20.61 2.88 -7.79
N ASP A 84 -21.29 2.66 -6.65
CA ASP A 84 -22.02 3.69 -5.93
C ASP A 84 -21.10 4.86 -5.52
N ASN A 85 -21.68 6.04 -5.38
CA ASN A 85 -20.98 7.27 -4.96
C ASN A 85 -19.80 7.64 -5.87
N ASN A 86 -19.89 7.33 -7.17
CA ASN A 86 -18.82 7.62 -8.15
C ASN A 86 -17.46 7.03 -7.76
N THR A 87 -17.44 5.81 -7.22
CA THR A 87 -16.21 5.14 -6.79
C THR A 87 -15.88 3.96 -7.70
N PRO A 88 -14.58 3.61 -7.90
CA PRO A 88 -14.20 2.44 -8.67
C PRO A 88 -14.50 1.14 -7.91
N ARG A 89 -14.86 0.08 -8.65
CA ARG A 89 -15.06 -1.29 -8.16
C ARG A 89 -14.37 -2.27 -9.08
N VAL A 90 -13.73 -3.27 -8.51
CA VAL A 90 -13.20 -4.42 -9.25
C VAL A 90 -14.30 -5.46 -9.37
N ASP A 91 -14.66 -5.83 -10.60
CA ASP A 91 -15.67 -6.84 -10.89
C ASP A 91 -15.00 -8.20 -11.11
N ILE A 92 -15.24 -9.12 -10.20
CA ILE A 92 -14.78 -10.51 -10.30
C ILE A 92 -16.01 -11.41 -10.36
N ASP A 93 -16.28 -11.96 -11.51
CA ASP A 93 -17.41 -12.89 -11.77
C ASP A 93 -18.76 -12.32 -11.30
N GLY A 94 -18.96 -11.00 -11.47
CA GLY A 94 -20.19 -10.30 -11.08
C GLY A 94 -20.23 -9.84 -9.63
N ARG A 95 -19.22 -10.17 -8.80
CA ARG A 95 -19.05 -9.60 -7.47
C ARG A 95 -18.15 -8.36 -7.53
N LEU A 96 -18.68 -7.27 -6.99
CA LEU A 96 -17.98 -5.99 -6.94
C LEU A 96 -17.19 -5.85 -5.63
N TYR A 97 -15.89 -5.63 -5.76
CA TYR A 97 -14.98 -5.38 -4.65
C TYR A 97 -14.53 -3.92 -4.62
N THR A 98 -14.48 -3.32 -3.46
CA THR A 98 -13.84 -2.02 -3.27
C THR A 98 -12.31 -2.15 -3.33
N PRO A 99 -11.57 -1.09 -3.70
CA PRO A 99 -10.11 -1.07 -3.56
C PRO A 99 -9.66 -1.36 -2.12
N GLN A 100 -10.43 -0.92 -1.11
CA GLN A 100 -10.18 -1.18 0.30
C GLN A 100 -10.26 -2.68 0.61
N GLU A 101 -11.28 -3.39 0.09
CA GLU A 101 -11.42 -4.84 0.30
C GLU A 101 -10.25 -5.63 -0.31
N ILE A 102 -9.82 -5.26 -1.53
CA ILE A 102 -8.65 -5.90 -2.17
C ILE A 102 -7.37 -5.61 -1.39
N SER A 103 -7.16 -4.36 -0.99
CA SER A 103 -6.01 -3.97 -0.16
C SER A 103 -6.02 -4.66 1.20
N ALA A 104 -7.21 -4.84 1.80
CA ALA A 104 -7.36 -5.59 3.04
C ALA A 104 -6.90 -7.04 2.93
N MET A 105 -7.07 -7.70 1.78
CA MET A 105 -6.55 -9.06 1.57
C MET A 105 -5.02 -9.10 1.62
N ILE A 106 -4.36 -8.05 1.09
CA ILE A 106 -2.90 -7.91 1.19
C ILE A 106 -2.51 -7.68 2.65
N LEU A 107 -3.20 -6.77 3.35
CA LEU A 107 -2.94 -6.48 4.76
C LEU A 107 -3.18 -7.70 5.67
N GLN A 108 -4.20 -8.53 5.40
CA GLN A 108 -4.43 -9.81 6.07
C GLN A 108 -3.25 -10.77 5.89
N LYS A 109 -2.68 -10.82 4.69
CA LYS A 109 -1.46 -11.61 4.43
C LYS A 109 -0.26 -11.07 5.22
N MET A 110 -0.10 -9.73 5.30
CA MET A 110 0.94 -9.09 6.11
C MET A 110 0.78 -9.42 7.60
N LYS A 111 -0.45 -9.25 8.12
CA LYS A 111 -0.81 -9.61 9.49
C LYS A 111 -0.45 -11.07 9.79
N LYS A 112 -0.93 -12.01 8.96
CA LYS A 112 -0.64 -13.44 9.11
C LYS A 112 0.85 -13.74 9.08
N THR A 113 1.59 -13.11 8.18
CA THR A 113 3.05 -13.25 8.08
C THR A 113 3.76 -12.79 9.36
N ALA A 114 3.32 -11.69 9.95
CA ALA A 114 3.85 -11.18 11.21
C ALA A 114 3.49 -12.09 12.40
N GLU A 115 2.25 -12.58 12.46
CA GLU A 115 1.79 -13.52 13.49
C GLU A 115 2.56 -14.84 13.44
N ASP A 116 2.79 -15.39 12.24
CA ASP A 116 3.57 -16.62 12.06
C ASP A 116 5.03 -16.44 12.52
N TYR A 117 5.60 -15.25 12.31
CA TYR A 117 6.96 -14.94 12.75
C TYR A 117 7.05 -14.71 14.27
N LEU A 118 6.08 -13.96 14.83
CA LEU A 118 6.08 -13.58 16.24
C LEU A 118 5.54 -14.68 17.18
N GLY A 119 4.82 -15.66 16.64
CA GLY A 119 4.14 -16.69 17.43
C GLY A 119 2.99 -16.15 18.31
N GLN A 120 2.44 -14.96 17.97
CA GLN A 120 1.39 -14.32 18.75
C GLN A 120 0.52 -13.43 17.88
N GLU A 121 -0.68 -13.11 18.37
CA GLU A 121 -1.65 -12.28 17.67
C GLU A 121 -1.14 -10.85 17.46
N VAL A 122 -1.41 -10.31 16.27
CA VAL A 122 -1.16 -8.92 15.88
C VAL A 122 -2.50 -8.21 15.72
N THR A 123 -2.71 -7.16 16.49
CA THR A 123 -3.98 -6.41 16.51
C THR A 123 -3.85 -4.97 16.06
N GLU A 124 -2.63 -4.43 16.03
CA GLU A 124 -2.37 -3.00 15.77
C GLU A 124 -1.38 -2.83 14.62
N ALA A 125 -1.52 -1.75 13.86
CA ALA A 125 -0.59 -1.39 12.80
C ALA A 125 -0.36 0.12 12.69
N VAL A 126 0.83 0.48 12.22
CA VAL A 126 1.13 1.77 11.59
C VAL A 126 1.31 1.50 10.10
N ILE A 127 0.60 2.24 9.25
CA ILE A 127 0.64 2.05 7.80
C ILE A 127 1.18 3.31 7.14
N THR A 128 2.08 3.16 6.16
CA THR A 128 2.62 4.30 5.42
C THR A 128 1.82 4.57 4.15
N VAL A 129 1.84 5.84 3.74
CA VAL A 129 1.23 6.34 2.50
C VAL A 129 2.14 7.39 1.87
N PRO A 130 2.08 7.60 0.55
CA PRO A 130 2.76 8.71 -0.11
C PRO A 130 2.40 10.06 0.53
N ALA A 131 3.35 11.00 0.54
CA ALA A 131 3.14 12.32 1.16
C ALA A 131 2.03 13.12 0.47
N TYR A 132 1.82 12.90 -0.84
CA TYR A 132 0.80 13.59 -1.64
C TYR A 132 -0.61 12.98 -1.51
N PHE A 133 -0.79 11.85 -0.81
CA PHE A 133 -2.10 11.25 -0.65
C PHE A 133 -3.09 12.23 -0.02
N SER A 134 -4.26 12.36 -0.64
CA SER A 134 -5.39 13.11 -0.13
C SER A 134 -5.97 12.49 1.15
N ASP A 135 -6.78 13.24 1.86
CA ASP A 135 -7.49 12.73 3.05
C ASP A 135 -8.38 11.53 2.71
N SER A 136 -9.02 11.52 1.53
CA SER A 136 -9.82 10.38 1.07
C SER A 136 -8.99 9.12 0.88
N GLN A 137 -7.80 9.24 0.32
CA GLN A 137 -6.86 8.12 0.12
C GLN A 137 -6.30 7.60 1.45
N ARG A 138 -5.99 8.50 2.38
CA ARG A 138 -5.56 8.15 3.76
C ARG A 138 -6.67 7.43 4.52
N GLN A 139 -7.90 7.94 4.42
CA GLN A 139 -9.07 7.30 5.04
C GLN A 139 -9.34 5.91 4.45
N ALA A 140 -9.30 5.76 3.12
CA ALA A 140 -9.45 4.46 2.45
C ALA A 140 -8.36 3.46 2.87
N THR A 141 -7.12 3.92 3.08
CA THR A 141 -6.03 3.08 3.60
C THR A 141 -6.30 2.62 5.04
N LYS A 142 -6.81 3.52 5.88
CA LYS A 142 -7.21 3.19 7.25
C LYS A 142 -8.35 2.17 7.28
N GLU A 143 -9.36 2.36 6.42
CA GLU A 143 -10.49 1.40 6.27
C GLU A 143 -10.01 0.02 5.82
N ALA A 144 -9.08 -0.06 4.87
CA ALA A 144 -8.48 -1.32 4.46
C ALA A 144 -7.82 -2.05 5.64
N GLY A 145 -7.12 -1.32 6.51
CA GLY A 145 -6.55 -1.86 7.75
C GLY A 145 -7.62 -2.41 8.68
N GLN A 146 -8.72 -1.68 8.87
CA GLN A 146 -9.85 -2.11 9.71
C GLN A 146 -10.52 -3.37 9.15
N ILE A 147 -10.76 -3.43 7.83
CA ILE A 147 -11.32 -4.62 7.16
C ILE A 147 -10.37 -5.82 7.33
N ALA A 148 -9.06 -5.59 7.37
CA ALA A 148 -8.06 -6.63 7.62
C ALA A 148 -8.01 -7.10 9.09
N GLY A 149 -8.78 -6.49 9.98
CA GLY A 149 -8.78 -6.81 11.42
C GLY A 149 -7.60 -6.19 12.18
N LEU A 150 -7.14 -5.01 11.73
CA LEU A 150 -6.08 -4.24 12.38
C LEU A 150 -6.63 -2.91 12.92
N GLU A 151 -6.30 -2.56 14.14
CA GLU A 151 -6.45 -1.20 14.64
C GLU A 151 -5.31 -0.35 14.06
N VAL A 152 -5.63 0.55 13.13
CA VAL A 152 -4.64 1.43 12.52
C VAL A 152 -4.38 2.61 13.46
N LYS A 153 -3.27 2.54 14.17
CA LYS A 153 -2.88 3.56 15.17
C LYS A 153 -2.47 4.88 14.51
N ARG A 154 -1.76 4.80 13.38
CA ARG A 154 -1.34 5.98 12.60
C ARG A 154 -1.22 5.64 11.12
N ILE A 155 -1.50 6.66 10.30
CA ILE A 155 -1.05 6.76 8.92
C ILE A 155 0.13 7.72 8.90
N VAL A 156 1.25 7.30 8.34
CA VAL A 156 2.51 8.06 8.31
C VAL A 156 2.95 8.27 6.86
N ASN A 157 3.52 9.42 6.53
CA ASN A 157 4.07 9.64 5.20
C ASN A 157 5.31 8.76 4.96
N GLU A 158 5.37 8.11 3.80
CA GLU A 158 6.49 7.25 3.40
C GLU A 158 7.86 7.94 3.55
N PRO A 159 8.07 9.19 3.06
CA PRO A 159 9.34 9.86 3.24
C PRO A 159 9.68 10.18 4.70
N THR A 160 8.67 10.46 5.54
CA THR A 160 8.87 10.65 6.98
C THR A 160 9.30 9.35 7.66
N ALA A 161 8.65 8.23 7.29
CA ALA A 161 9.01 6.92 7.83
C ALA A 161 10.43 6.51 7.41
N ALA A 162 10.85 6.81 6.17
CA ALA A 162 12.21 6.58 5.68
C ALA A 162 13.24 7.40 6.48
N ALA A 163 12.97 8.70 6.71
CA ALA A 163 13.83 9.57 7.50
C ALA A 163 13.98 9.08 8.94
N LEU A 164 12.88 8.65 9.57
CA LEU A 164 12.89 8.04 10.91
C LEU A 164 13.69 6.74 10.94
N ALA A 165 13.50 5.86 9.96
CA ALA A 165 14.23 4.59 9.86
C ALA A 165 15.75 4.80 9.69
N TYR A 166 16.15 5.89 9.02
CA TYR A 166 17.56 6.28 8.90
C TYR A 166 18.13 6.89 10.18
N GLY A 167 17.30 7.20 11.17
CA GLY A 167 17.71 7.75 12.47
C GLY A 167 17.95 9.25 12.45
N LEU A 168 17.37 9.97 11.51
CA LEU A 168 17.53 11.42 11.38
C LEU A 168 16.82 12.21 12.49
N ASP A 169 15.85 11.59 13.17
CA ASP A 169 15.21 12.12 14.39
C ASP A 169 16.19 12.29 15.58
N LYS A 170 17.32 11.58 15.54
CA LYS A 170 18.39 11.66 16.56
C LYS A 170 19.41 12.75 16.24
N ALA A 171 19.32 13.39 15.11
CA ALA A 171 20.19 14.50 14.75
C ALA A 171 19.82 15.74 15.58
N HIS A 172 20.81 16.34 16.21
CA HIS A 172 20.63 17.53 17.06
C HIS A 172 20.66 18.86 16.28
N LYS A 173 20.49 18.81 14.96
CA LYS A 173 20.56 19.99 14.08
C LYS A 173 19.36 20.02 13.16
N ASP A 174 18.85 21.22 12.94
CA ASP A 174 17.89 21.45 11.86
C ASP A 174 18.52 21.10 10.51
N MET A 175 17.80 20.41 9.66
CA MET A 175 18.28 19.94 8.36
C MET A 175 17.19 19.87 7.31
N LYS A 176 17.58 20.02 6.05
CA LYS A 176 16.73 19.70 4.91
C LYS A 176 17.18 18.37 4.31
N ILE A 177 16.21 17.52 4.02
CA ILE A 177 16.41 16.14 3.63
C ILE A 177 15.69 15.93 2.30
N ALA A 178 16.37 15.37 1.31
CA ALA A 178 15.74 14.85 0.10
C ALA A 178 15.57 13.33 0.26
N VAL A 179 14.34 12.85 0.13
CA VAL A 179 14.01 11.42 0.06
C VAL A 179 13.71 11.07 -1.38
N PHE A 180 14.52 10.20 -1.96
CA PHE A 180 14.38 9.67 -3.31
C PHE A 180 13.87 8.24 -3.20
N ASP A 181 12.62 8.01 -3.62
CA ASP A 181 11.94 6.71 -3.55
C ASP A 181 11.60 6.22 -4.96
N LEU A 182 12.38 5.26 -5.47
CA LEU A 182 12.12 4.57 -6.71
C LEU A 182 11.58 3.17 -6.38
N GLY A 183 10.27 3.03 -6.41
CA GLY A 183 9.58 1.77 -6.20
C GLY A 183 9.51 0.91 -7.46
N GLY A 184 8.72 -0.18 -7.43
CA GLY A 184 8.51 -1.03 -8.59
C GLY A 184 7.69 -0.35 -9.69
N GLY A 185 6.68 0.43 -9.34
CA GLY A 185 5.77 1.07 -10.32
C GLY A 185 5.57 2.56 -10.13
N THR A 186 6.24 3.20 -9.17
CA THR A 186 6.17 4.65 -8.90
C THR A 186 7.53 5.20 -8.53
N PHE A 187 7.74 6.45 -8.87
CA PHE A 187 8.87 7.25 -8.43
C PHE A 187 8.38 8.47 -7.66
N ASP A 188 8.90 8.67 -6.46
CA ASP A 188 8.57 9.80 -5.61
C ASP A 188 9.85 10.46 -5.09
N ILE A 189 9.87 11.79 -5.12
CA ILE A 189 10.90 12.60 -4.48
C ILE A 189 10.24 13.59 -3.53
N SER A 190 10.71 13.66 -2.30
CA SER A 190 10.16 14.55 -1.28
C SER A 190 11.29 15.33 -0.61
N ILE A 191 11.03 16.61 -0.38
CA ILE A 191 11.90 17.47 0.41
C ILE A 191 11.25 17.65 1.78
N LEU A 192 11.97 17.27 2.81
CA LEU A 192 11.56 17.42 4.21
C LEU A 192 12.47 18.43 4.92
N GLU A 193 11.89 19.10 5.88
CA GLU A 193 12.63 19.85 6.91
C GLU A 193 12.48 19.13 8.25
N PHE A 194 13.58 18.97 8.96
CA PHE A 194 13.60 18.50 10.33
C PHE A 194 14.06 19.63 11.22
N GLY A 195 13.24 19.97 12.21
CA GLY A 195 13.52 21.01 13.17
C GLY A 195 12.63 20.87 14.39
N GLY A 196 13.13 21.19 15.58
CA GLY A 196 12.36 21.11 16.81
C GLY A 196 11.78 19.71 17.13
N GLY A 197 12.36 18.63 16.60
CA GLY A 197 11.87 17.26 16.78
C GLY A 197 10.71 16.86 15.86
N VAL A 198 10.42 17.66 14.84
CA VAL A 198 9.31 17.43 13.88
C VAL A 198 9.85 17.35 12.46
N PHE A 199 9.29 16.41 11.68
CA PHE A 199 9.49 16.36 10.22
C PHE A 199 8.31 17.06 9.53
N GLU A 200 8.62 18.03 8.68
CA GLU A 200 7.67 18.69 7.80
C GLU A 200 7.98 18.37 6.35
N VAL A 201 6.99 17.98 5.56
CA VAL A 201 7.13 17.79 4.11
C VAL A 201 6.94 19.13 3.43
N LEU A 202 8.01 19.71 2.90
CA LEU A 202 7.98 21.00 2.22
C LEU A 202 7.44 20.90 0.79
N SER A 203 7.83 19.83 0.08
CA SER A 203 7.39 19.58 -1.29
C SER A 203 7.52 18.12 -1.64
N THR A 204 6.71 17.68 -2.59
CA THR A 204 6.78 16.34 -3.19
C THR A 204 6.51 16.44 -4.68
N ASN A 205 7.19 15.60 -5.46
CA ASN A 205 6.98 15.41 -6.89
C ASN A 205 7.31 13.97 -7.26
N GLY A 206 7.01 13.55 -8.48
CA GLY A 206 7.32 12.20 -8.92
C GLY A 206 6.57 11.82 -10.18
N ASP A 207 6.64 10.54 -10.51
CA ASP A 207 5.89 9.93 -11.61
C ASP A 207 5.22 8.65 -11.10
N THR A 208 3.91 8.62 -11.17
CA THR A 208 3.11 7.48 -10.71
C THR A 208 3.19 6.27 -11.62
N HIS A 209 3.90 6.35 -12.76
CA HIS A 209 4.06 5.31 -13.76
C HIS A 209 5.53 5.07 -14.16
N LEU A 210 6.45 5.46 -13.30
CA LEU A 210 7.89 5.19 -13.45
C LEU A 210 8.38 4.40 -12.25
N GLY A 211 8.93 3.22 -12.48
CA GLY A 211 9.47 2.35 -11.43
C GLY A 211 10.35 1.25 -11.98
N GLY A 212 10.80 0.34 -11.13
CA GLY A 212 11.65 -0.78 -11.51
C GLY A 212 11.07 -1.65 -12.62
N ASP A 213 9.74 -1.82 -12.61
CA ASP A 213 9.03 -2.62 -13.62
C ASP A 213 9.14 -2.03 -15.05
N ASP A 214 9.53 -0.76 -15.20
CA ASP A 214 9.76 -0.11 -16.50
C ASP A 214 11.16 -0.37 -17.04
N PHE A 215 12.08 -0.85 -16.19
CA PHE A 215 13.47 -1.17 -16.56
C PHE A 215 13.69 -2.67 -16.79
N ASP A 216 12.80 -3.54 -16.32
CA ASP A 216 12.85 -5.00 -16.46
C ASP A 216 12.22 -5.47 -17.79
#